data_00c9ef1f02eb7480ddd99f5f1cc1231a
#
_entry.id   00c9ef1f02eb7480ddd99f5f1cc1231a
#
_cell.length_a   1.000
_cell.length_b   1.000
_cell.length_c   1.000
_cell.angle_alpha   90.00
_cell.angle_beta   90.00
_cell.angle_gamma   90.00
#
_symmetry.space_group_name_H-M   'P 1'
#
loop_
_entity.id
_entity.type
_entity.pdbx_description
1 polymer ?
#
loop_
_entity_poly.entity_id
_entity_poly.type
_entity_poly.pdbx_seq_one_letter_code
_entity_poly.pdbx_strand_id
1 'polypeptide(L)'
;MYGKYENELKEKADYIIVCYHGGFEKSLDGNNTPTEKLTKENQASELLEKYDSINMVLSGHQHRGFITMINGIVCAQPTHNGQKFSKIVLDTESKEASYELIDVSKLNDEINEEIEKIFNNVQLELEDYLNNEIGEFDKDILMDDIFIARLKGHPFINFLHQVQLEASEAEFSVLSLFDSAIGFKKNVSIRDVLINYPYPNTLMVLKVRGDKLKEAIEKAATYFVIEDGSIKISNGFLVPKVQNYNYDTFGGFDYEIDLSRNFGYRVVSMKKDGNAINLDKYYSVVMNNYRATNISIYPSYEGAEVIKEINVDISELIINYFLKHNNIKISEKSNYIIK
;
A
#
# COMPACT_ATOMS: atom_id res chain seq x y z
N MET A 1 25.15 -1.34 -6.97
CA MET A 1 25.60 -2.53 -6.18
C MET A 1 26.24 -3.58 -7.08
N TYR A 2 25.59 -4.05 -8.16
CA TYR A 2 26.09 -5.08 -9.07
C TYR A 2 27.50 -4.79 -9.61
N GLY A 3 27.76 -3.60 -10.16
CA GLY A 3 29.06 -3.24 -10.73
C GLY A 3 30.27 -3.34 -9.79
N LYS A 4 30.02 -3.41 -8.46
CA LYS A 4 31.10 -3.66 -7.49
C LYS A 4 31.63 -5.08 -7.57
N TYR A 5 30.80 -6.03 -7.99
CA TYR A 5 31.09 -7.47 -8.00
C TYR A 5 31.21 -8.05 -9.42
N GLU A 6 30.92 -7.26 -10.44
CA GLU A 6 30.86 -7.74 -11.83
C GLU A 6 32.13 -8.47 -12.28
N ASN A 7 33.30 -7.89 -12.05
CA ASN A 7 34.58 -8.51 -12.46
C ASN A 7 34.80 -9.84 -11.73
N GLU A 8 34.50 -9.89 -10.44
CA GLU A 8 34.63 -11.13 -9.66
C GLU A 8 33.66 -12.21 -10.16
N LEU A 9 32.42 -11.82 -10.50
CA LEU A 9 31.43 -12.75 -11.02
C LEU A 9 31.80 -13.28 -12.39
N LYS A 10 32.33 -12.44 -13.28
CA LYS A 10 32.86 -12.87 -14.61
C LYS A 10 33.99 -13.90 -14.52
N GLU A 11 34.79 -13.83 -13.44
CA GLU A 11 35.88 -14.79 -13.23
C GLU A 11 35.43 -16.11 -12.59
N LYS A 12 34.31 -16.09 -11.83
CA LYS A 12 33.92 -17.22 -10.99
C LYS A 12 32.64 -17.94 -11.45
N ALA A 13 31.88 -17.37 -12.37
CA ALA A 13 30.58 -17.89 -12.78
C ALA A 13 30.48 -18.02 -14.31
N ASP A 14 29.97 -19.15 -14.77
CA ASP A 14 29.66 -19.41 -16.18
C ASP A 14 28.33 -18.81 -16.62
N TYR A 15 27.44 -18.53 -15.66
CA TYR A 15 26.11 -17.97 -15.88
C TYR A 15 25.68 -17.07 -14.70
N ILE A 16 25.36 -15.83 -14.99
CA ILE A 16 25.05 -14.83 -13.96
C ILE A 16 23.57 -14.53 -13.94
N ILE A 17 22.91 -14.82 -12.83
CA ILE A 17 21.50 -14.55 -12.58
C ILE A 17 21.39 -13.40 -11.58
N VAL A 18 20.69 -12.32 -11.94
CA VAL A 18 20.39 -11.20 -11.05
C VAL A 18 18.98 -11.34 -10.51
N CYS A 19 18.85 -11.50 -9.19
CA CYS A 19 17.59 -11.39 -8.48
C CYS A 19 17.45 -9.95 -7.98
N TYR A 20 16.44 -9.23 -8.47
CA TYR A 20 16.24 -7.80 -8.18
C TYR A 20 14.80 -7.51 -7.77
N HIS A 21 14.62 -7.02 -6.54
CA HIS A 21 13.29 -6.52 -6.12
C HIS A 21 13.06 -5.10 -6.63
N GLY A 22 12.71 -5.01 -7.90
CA GLY A 22 12.36 -3.82 -8.65
C GLY A 22 11.90 -4.26 -10.04
N GLY A 23 11.32 -3.34 -10.80
CA GLY A 23 10.74 -3.66 -12.10
C GLY A 23 11.53 -3.12 -13.28
N PHE A 24 10.89 -3.22 -14.45
CA PHE A 24 11.39 -2.71 -15.71
C PHE A 24 10.73 -1.36 -16.02
N GLU A 25 11.51 -0.30 -16.00
CA GLU A 25 11.09 1.07 -16.25
C GLU A 25 10.89 1.40 -17.73
N LYS A 26 11.33 0.49 -18.62
CA LYS A 26 11.23 0.64 -20.07
C LYS A 26 10.47 -0.55 -20.70
N SER A 27 10.17 -0.42 -21.99
CA SER A 27 9.48 -1.46 -22.76
C SER A 27 10.26 -2.78 -22.80
N LEU A 28 9.53 -3.89 -22.83
CA LEU A 28 10.13 -5.24 -22.85
C LEU A 28 10.48 -5.74 -24.27
N ASP A 29 10.25 -4.91 -25.28
CA ASP A 29 10.54 -5.21 -26.70
C ASP A 29 11.97 -4.91 -27.13
N GLY A 30 12.81 -4.46 -26.21
CA GLY A 30 14.21 -4.08 -26.47
C GLY A 30 14.38 -2.68 -27.06
N ASN A 31 13.31 -1.92 -27.31
CA ASN A 31 13.37 -0.56 -27.86
C ASN A 31 13.74 0.52 -26.83
N ASN A 32 13.87 0.15 -25.56
CA ASN A 32 14.25 1.04 -24.46
C ASN A 32 13.33 2.26 -24.27
N THR A 33 12.08 2.19 -24.71
CA THR A 33 11.10 3.26 -24.52
C THR A 33 10.62 3.29 -23.08
N PRO A 34 10.74 4.43 -22.34
CA PRO A 34 10.22 4.54 -21.00
C PRO A 34 8.71 4.25 -20.94
N THR A 35 8.29 3.39 -20.02
CA THR A 35 6.89 3.03 -19.77
C THR A 35 6.32 3.69 -18.51
N GLU A 36 7.21 4.33 -17.73
CA GLU A 36 6.89 5.08 -16.52
C GLU A 36 7.88 6.24 -16.32
N LYS A 37 7.61 7.09 -15.34
CA LYS A 37 8.54 8.16 -14.96
C LYS A 37 9.81 7.53 -14.35
N LEU A 38 10.98 7.94 -14.84
CA LEU A 38 12.28 7.43 -14.39
C LEU A 38 12.65 8.01 -13.01
N THR A 39 12.11 7.42 -11.95
CA THR A 39 12.33 7.85 -10.56
C THR A 39 13.48 7.10 -9.87
N LYS A 40 14.05 6.10 -10.53
CA LYS A 40 14.98 5.09 -9.98
C LYS A 40 14.34 4.09 -9.00
N GLU A 41 13.03 4.05 -8.88
CA GLU A 41 12.30 3.00 -8.17
C GLU A 41 12.48 1.66 -8.89
N ASN A 42 12.34 1.66 -10.22
CA ASN A 42 12.57 0.53 -11.09
C ASN A 42 13.81 0.78 -11.97
N GLN A 43 14.74 -0.16 -12.03
CA GLN A 43 16.03 -0.01 -12.71
C GLN A 43 16.49 -1.28 -13.45
N ALA A 44 15.60 -2.25 -13.69
CA ALA A 44 15.98 -3.51 -14.34
C ALA A 44 16.42 -3.29 -15.79
N SER A 45 15.78 -2.35 -16.51
CA SER A 45 16.20 -2.01 -17.88
C SER A 45 17.57 -1.30 -17.89
N GLU A 46 17.84 -0.42 -16.94
CA GLU A 46 19.14 0.23 -16.76
C GLU A 46 20.25 -0.81 -16.47
N LEU A 47 19.94 -1.87 -15.70
CA LEU A 47 20.89 -2.96 -15.45
C LEU A 47 21.28 -3.69 -16.74
N LEU A 48 20.30 -4.00 -17.60
CA LEU A 48 20.54 -4.67 -18.88
C LEU A 48 21.32 -3.81 -19.87
N GLU A 49 21.12 -2.48 -19.84
CA GLU A 49 21.85 -1.55 -20.72
C GLU A 49 23.30 -1.38 -20.29
N LYS A 50 23.55 -1.49 -18.99
CA LYS A 50 24.85 -1.16 -18.40
C LYS A 50 25.80 -2.35 -18.29
N TYR A 51 25.28 -3.56 -18.17
CA TYR A 51 26.07 -4.75 -17.85
C TYR A 51 25.77 -5.89 -18.82
N ASP A 52 26.71 -6.21 -19.68
CA ASP A 52 26.65 -7.28 -20.68
C ASP A 52 26.91 -8.68 -20.10
N SER A 53 27.38 -8.74 -18.87
CA SER A 53 27.68 -9.98 -18.15
C SER A 53 26.45 -10.68 -17.56
N ILE A 54 25.31 -10.03 -17.55
CA ILE A 54 24.06 -10.58 -16.99
C ILE A 54 23.43 -11.53 -18.02
N ASN A 55 23.14 -12.77 -17.62
CA ASN A 55 22.50 -13.76 -18.47
C ASN A 55 20.98 -13.89 -18.18
N MET A 56 20.54 -13.55 -16.97
CA MET A 56 19.14 -13.64 -16.57
C MET A 56 18.80 -12.59 -15.51
N VAL A 57 17.59 -12.01 -15.58
CA VAL A 57 17.05 -11.13 -14.55
C VAL A 57 15.72 -11.67 -14.04
N LEU A 58 15.66 -11.96 -12.74
CA LEU A 58 14.44 -12.29 -12.01
C LEU A 58 14.01 -11.06 -11.21
N SER A 59 12.87 -10.48 -11.54
CA SER A 59 12.40 -9.21 -11.01
C SER A 59 11.07 -9.33 -10.25
N GLY A 60 10.64 -8.24 -9.60
CA GLY A 60 9.39 -8.19 -8.81
C GLY A 60 8.80 -6.78 -8.77
N HIS A 61 8.17 -6.39 -7.65
CA HIS A 61 7.71 -5.05 -7.30
C HIS A 61 6.54 -4.49 -8.13
N GLN A 62 6.60 -4.52 -9.46
CA GLN A 62 5.54 -3.97 -10.32
C GLN A 62 4.29 -4.85 -10.43
N HIS A 63 4.31 -6.08 -9.86
CA HIS A 63 3.23 -7.06 -9.93
C HIS A 63 2.84 -7.46 -11.37
N ARG A 64 3.71 -7.25 -12.34
CA ARG A 64 3.49 -7.63 -13.75
C ARG A 64 3.75 -9.13 -13.92
N GLY A 65 3.01 -9.77 -14.84
CA GLY A 65 3.20 -11.20 -15.15
C GLY A 65 3.79 -11.37 -16.53
N PHE A 66 5.11 -11.57 -16.62
CA PHE A 66 5.77 -11.87 -17.90
C PHE A 66 7.01 -12.74 -17.71
N ILE A 67 7.36 -13.44 -18.77
CA ILE A 67 8.66 -14.05 -18.98
C ILE A 67 8.99 -13.89 -20.47
N THR A 68 10.13 -13.32 -20.78
CA THR A 68 10.52 -12.96 -22.15
C THR A 68 12.03 -12.85 -22.27
N MET A 69 12.51 -12.72 -23.51
CA MET A 69 13.92 -12.45 -23.80
C MET A 69 14.07 -10.99 -24.26
N ILE A 70 14.96 -10.23 -23.62
CA ILE A 70 15.32 -8.86 -23.97
C ILE A 70 16.82 -8.87 -24.31
N ASN A 71 17.16 -8.56 -25.56
CA ASN A 71 18.55 -8.51 -26.03
C ASN A 71 19.36 -9.80 -25.69
N GLY A 72 18.74 -10.97 -25.78
CA GLY A 72 19.39 -12.25 -25.48
C GLY A 72 19.39 -12.64 -23.99
N ILE A 73 18.83 -11.81 -23.10
CA ILE A 73 18.79 -12.02 -21.65
C ILE A 73 17.36 -12.44 -21.27
N VAL A 74 17.23 -13.56 -20.54
CA VAL A 74 15.95 -14.01 -20.01
C VAL A 74 15.51 -13.10 -18.86
N CYS A 75 14.34 -12.51 -18.99
CA CYS A 75 13.75 -11.58 -18.01
C CYS A 75 12.41 -12.10 -17.55
N ALA A 76 12.21 -12.23 -16.24
CA ALA A 76 11.01 -12.77 -15.66
C ALA A 76 10.50 -11.89 -14.50
N GLN A 77 9.18 -11.75 -14.44
CA GLN A 77 8.47 -11.20 -13.29
C GLN A 77 7.17 -11.99 -13.11
N PRO A 78 7.07 -12.87 -12.10
CA PRO A 78 5.83 -13.55 -11.76
C PRO A 78 4.93 -12.58 -11.00
N THR A 79 3.71 -12.38 -11.38
CA THR A 79 2.71 -11.51 -10.74
C THR A 79 2.94 -11.21 -9.24
N HIS A 80 1.94 -11.38 -8.41
CA HIS A 80 2.00 -11.23 -6.95
C HIS A 80 1.13 -12.31 -6.30
N ASN A 81 1.21 -12.46 -4.97
CA ASN A 81 0.38 -13.37 -4.17
C ASN A 81 0.39 -14.83 -4.66
N GLY A 82 1.49 -15.29 -5.26
CA GLY A 82 1.60 -16.67 -5.73
C GLY A 82 0.69 -17.05 -6.90
N GLN A 83 0.06 -16.09 -7.59
CA GLN A 83 -0.85 -16.37 -8.74
C GLN A 83 -0.13 -17.06 -9.89
N LYS A 84 1.13 -16.72 -10.14
CA LYS A 84 1.96 -17.33 -11.16
C LYS A 84 3.37 -17.54 -10.65
N PHE A 85 4.08 -18.51 -11.23
CA PHE A 85 5.52 -18.66 -11.03
C PHE A 85 6.25 -18.88 -12.37
N SER A 86 7.50 -18.47 -12.41
CA SER A 86 8.36 -18.66 -13.59
C SER A 86 9.12 -19.97 -13.48
N LYS A 87 8.91 -20.88 -14.44
CA LYS A 87 9.72 -22.09 -14.60
C LYS A 87 10.74 -21.82 -15.67
N ILE A 88 12.02 -21.93 -15.31
CA ILE A 88 13.15 -21.73 -16.23
C ILE A 88 14.04 -22.95 -16.13
N VAL A 89 14.33 -23.56 -17.27
CA VAL A 89 15.24 -24.70 -17.37
C VAL A 89 16.43 -24.24 -18.19
N LEU A 90 17.62 -24.21 -17.57
CA LEU A 90 18.86 -23.84 -18.18
C LEU A 90 19.64 -25.11 -18.54
N ASP A 91 20.00 -25.28 -19.82
CA ASP A 91 20.98 -26.23 -20.25
C ASP A 91 22.38 -25.67 -19.94
N THR A 92 23.11 -26.33 -19.08
CA THR A 92 24.43 -25.86 -18.61
C THR A 92 25.55 -26.02 -19.65
N GLU A 93 25.36 -26.87 -20.65
CA GLU A 93 26.34 -27.07 -21.72
C GLU A 93 26.13 -26.05 -22.85
N SER A 94 24.92 -25.95 -23.38
CA SER A 94 24.59 -25.01 -24.46
C SER A 94 24.35 -23.57 -23.94
N LYS A 95 24.07 -23.39 -22.63
CA LYS A 95 23.66 -22.14 -21.99
C LYS A 95 22.32 -21.60 -22.52
N GLU A 96 21.55 -22.42 -23.20
CA GLU A 96 20.21 -22.09 -23.67
C GLU A 96 19.19 -22.27 -22.54
N ALA A 97 18.21 -21.39 -22.47
CA ALA A 97 17.14 -21.46 -21.49
C ALA A 97 15.76 -21.63 -22.15
N SER A 98 15.02 -22.63 -21.71
CA SER A 98 13.57 -22.72 -21.96
C SER A 98 12.83 -22.18 -20.78
N TYR A 99 11.70 -21.52 -21.01
CA TYR A 99 10.97 -20.84 -19.94
C TYR A 99 9.47 -20.84 -20.16
N GLU A 100 8.74 -20.85 -19.07
CA GLU A 100 7.28 -20.83 -19.03
C GLU A 100 6.80 -20.03 -17.82
N LEU A 101 5.75 -19.21 -17.99
CA LEU A 101 5.03 -18.55 -16.91
C LEU A 101 3.79 -19.39 -16.57
N ILE A 102 3.85 -20.10 -15.46
CA ILE A 102 2.82 -21.04 -15.03
C ILE A 102 1.78 -20.33 -14.16
N ASP A 103 0.53 -20.46 -14.54
CA ASP A 103 -0.62 -19.96 -13.79
C ASP A 103 -1.04 -21.04 -12.77
N VAL A 104 -0.95 -20.71 -11.48
CA VAL A 104 -1.24 -21.65 -10.39
C VAL A 104 -2.69 -22.12 -10.42
N SER A 105 -3.64 -21.26 -10.84
CA SER A 105 -5.06 -21.62 -10.94
C SER A 105 -5.38 -22.69 -11.98
N LYS A 106 -4.42 -22.99 -12.86
CA LYS A 106 -4.55 -24.00 -13.92
C LYS A 106 -3.87 -25.33 -13.57
N LEU A 107 -3.20 -25.40 -12.42
CA LEU A 107 -2.60 -26.64 -11.93
C LEU A 107 -3.66 -27.53 -11.28
N ASN A 108 -3.38 -28.83 -11.24
CA ASN A 108 -4.22 -29.75 -10.49
C ASN A 108 -4.09 -29.47 -8.99
N ASP A 109 -5.20 -29.57 -8.26
CA ASP A 109 -5.25 -29.37 -6.80
C ASP A 109 -4.76 -30.64 -6.04
N GLU A 110 -3.76 -31.34 -6.56
CA GLU A 110 -3.15 -32.45 -5.85
C GLU A 110 -2.29 -31.94 -4.69
N ILE A 111 -2.77 -32.19 -3.48
CA ILE A 111 -2.06 -31.85 -2.24
C ILE A 111 -0.85 -32.78 -2.11
N ASN A 112 0.33 -32.21 -1.88
CA ASN A 112 1.49 -33.00 -1.50
C ASN A 112 1.33 -33.40 -0.02
N GLU A 113 0.93 -34.66 0.21
CA GLU A 113 0.67 -35.20 1.55
C GLU A 113 1.87 -35.11 2.52
N GLU A 114 3.10 -35.16 2.00
CA GLU A 114 4.30 -35.05 2.84
C GLU A 114 4.48 -33.61 3.34
N ILE A 115 4.27 -32.63 2.46
CA ILE A 115 4.30 -31.22 2.83
C ILE A 115 3.15 -30.89 3.78
N GLU A 116 1.94 -31.39 3.50
CA GLU A 116 0.77 -31.18 4.35
C GLU A 116 1.02 -31.71 5.77
N LYS A 117 1.57 -32.92 5.92
CA LYS A 117 1.90 -33.50 7.23
C LYS A 117 2.90 -32.65 8.03
N ILE A 118 3.87 -32.02 7.36
CA ILE A 118 4.87 -31.16 8.00
C ILE A 118 4.20 -29.89 8.56
N PHE A 119 3.28 -29.28 7.79
CA PHE A 119 2.68 -28.00 8.14
C PHE A 119 1.37 -28.08 8.90
N ASN A 120 0.72 -29.26 8.93
CA ASN A 120 -0.63 -29.40 9.48
C ASN A 120 -0.76 -28.89 10.94
N ASN A 121 0.19 -29.21 11.82
CA ASN A 121 0.13 -28.75 13.20
C ASN A 121 0.27 -27.22 13.30
N VAL A 122 1.20 -26.63 12.55
CA VAL A 122 1.40 -25.18 12.50
C VAL A 122 0.16 -24.50 11.93
N GLN A 123 -0.46 -25.09 10.91
CA GLN A 123 -1.67 -24.57 10.30
C GLN A 123 -2.85 -24.58 11.27
N LEU A 124 -3.03 -25.66 12.03
CA LEU A 124 -4.09 -25.75 13.04
C LEU A 124 -3.92 -24.72 14.16
N GLU A 125 -2.70 -24.58 14.69
CA GLU A 125 -2.39 -23.56 15.69
C GLU A 125 -2.61 -22.14 15.16
N LEU A 126 -2.23 -21.89 13.90
CA LEU A 126 -2.44 -20.61 13.23
C LEU A 126 -3.94 -20.32 13.03
N GLU A 127 -4.72 -21.31 12.59
CA GLU A 127 -6.17 -21.18 12.41
C GLU A 127 -6.86 -20.85 13.75
N ASP A 128 -6.52 -21.54 14.82
CA ASP A 128 -7.05 -21.27 16.16
C ASP A 128 -6.70 -19.85 16.61
N TYR A 129 -5.45 -19.42 16.43
CA TYR A 129 -5.02 -18.08 16.77
C TYR A 129 -5.77 -17.01 15.95
N LEU A 130 -5.86 -17.18 14.63
CA LEU A 130 -6.48 -16.20 13.75
C LEU A 130 -8.00 -16.09 13.97
N ASN A 131 -8.66 -17.19 14.32
CA ASN A 131 -10.10 -17.21 14.56
C ASN A 131 -10.49 -16.80 15.99
N ASN A 132 -9.52 -16.48 16.86
CA ASN A 132 -9.78 -15.97 18.18
C ASN A 132 -10.54 -14.64 18.12
N GLU A 133 -11.75 -14.60 18.69
CA GLU A 133 -12.55 -13.39 18.83
C GLU A 133 -11.92 -12.45 19.86
N ILE A 134 -11.70 -11.19 19.48
CA ILE A 134 -11.01 -10.19 20.29
C ILE A 134 -11.94 -9.08 20.79
N GLY A 135 -13.17 -9.00 20.28
CA GLY A 135 -14.14 -7.99 20.69
C GLY A 135 -15.31 -7.87 19.73
N GLU A 136 -16.19 -6.92 20.01
CA GLU A 136 -17.40 -6.71 19.21
C GLU A 136 -17.76 -5.23 19.01
N PHE A 137 -18.44 -4.96 17.89
CA PHE A 137 -19.19 -3.75 17.65
C PHE A 137 -20.67 -3.94 18.03
N ASP A 138 -21.41 -2.86 18.18
CA ASP A 138 -22.87 -2.91 18.35
C ASP A 138 -23.61 -3.42 17.10
N LYS A 139 -22.98 -3.33 15.92
CA LYS A 139 -23.49 -3.82 14.63
C LYS A 139 -22.36 -4.04 13.62
N ASP A 140 -22.68 -4.63 12.49
CA ASP A 140 -21.76 -4.77 11.35
C ASP A 140 -21.38 -3.39 10.79
N ILE A 141 -20.08 -3.24 10.43
CA ILE A 141 -19.52 -2.07 9.72
C ILE A 141 -18.78 -2.53 8.46
N LEU A 142 -19.42 -3.40 7.67
CA LEU A 142 -18.92 -3.91 6.41
C LEU A 142 -18.99 -2.84 5.32
N MET A 143 -18.05 -2.86 4.38
CA MET A 143 -18.01 -1.96 3.22
C MET A 143 -18.35 -2.73 1.96
N ASP A 144 -19.43 -2.33 1.28
CA ASP A 144 -19.83 -2.91 -0.01
C ASP A 144 -19.08 -2.26 -1.18
N ASP A 145 -18.71 -0.99 -1.05
CA ASP A 145 -18.02 -0.22 -2.08
C ASP A 145 -16.97 0.71 -1.45
N ILE A 146 -15.72 0.38 -1.69
CA ILE A 146 -14.58 1.10 -1.13
C ILE A 146 -14.41 2.52 -1.73
N PHE A 147 -14.82 2.73 -3.00
CA PHE A 147 -14.82 4.05 -3.60
C PHE A 147 -15.86 4.95 -2.93
N ILE A 148 -17.06 4.43 -2.69
CA ILE A 148 -18.11 5.15 -1.96
C ILE A 148 -17.69 5.42 -0.52
N ALA A 149 -17.02 4.48 0.16
CA ALA A 149 -16.48 4.69 1.50
C ALA A 149 -15.44 5.83 1.52
N ARG A 150 -14.56 5.91 0.53
CA ARG A 150 -13.61 7.03 0.37
C ARG A 150 -14.31 8.36 0.06
N LEU A 151 -15.36 8.33 -0.76
CA LEU A 151 -16.05 9.55 -1.19
C LEU A 151 -16.97 10.15 -0.11
N LYS A 152 -17.70 9.29 0.60
CA LYS A 152 -18.76 9.72 1.55
C LYS A 152 -18.37 9.53 3.02
N GLY A 153 -17.26 8.89 3.31
CA GLY A 153 -16.91 8.41 4.63
C GLY A 153 -17.59 7.08 4.96
N HIS A 154 -17.08 6.40 5.98
CA HIS A 154 -17.60 5.12 6.44
C HIS A 154 -17.27 4.90 7.92
N PRO A 155 -18.11 4.21 8.71
CA PRO A 155 -17.83 3.90 10.11
C PRO A 155 -16.48 3.21 10.33
N PHE A 156 -16.05 2.33 9.40
CA PHE A 156 -14.74 1.69 9.47
C PHE A 156 -13.58 2.70 9.42
N ILE A 157 -13.67 3.74 8.58
CA ILE A 157 -12.68 4.83 8.52
C ILE A 157 -12.67 5.60 9.85
N ASN A 158 -13.86 5.91 10.40
CA ASN A 158 -13.98 6.58 11.70
C ASN A 158 -13.35 5.75 12.82
N PHE A 159 -13.55 4.43 12.80
CA PHE A 159 -12.94 3.50 13.75
C PHE A 159 -11.40 3.54 13.66
N LEU A 160 -10.83 3.44 12.47
CA LEU A 160 -9.37 3.50 12.31
C LEU A 160 -8.78 4.83 12.79
N HIS A 161 -9.44 5.96 12.50
CA HIS A 161 -9.03 7.26 13.06
C HIS A 161 -9.08 7.27 14.58
N GLN A 162 -10.12 6.68 15.19
CA GLN A 162 -10.27 6.61 16.64
C GLN A 162 -9.16 5.79 17.28
N VAL A 163 -8.80 4.62 16.69
CA VAL A 163 -7.66 3.80 17.13
C VAL A 163 -6.35 4.59 17.10
N GLN A 164 -6.07 5.28 15.98
CA GLN A 164 -4.84 6.06 15.84
C GLN A 164 -4.78 7.22 16.84
N LEU A 165 -5.87 7.96 17.02
CA LEU A 165 -5.96 9.08 17.96
C LEU A 165 -5.79 8.62 19.40
N GLU A 166 -6.42 7.51 19.81
CA GLU A 166 -6.27 6.98 21.17
C GLU A 166 -4.83 6.48 21.42
N ALA A 167 -4.24 5.73 20.49
CA ALA A 167 -2.89 5.19 20.65
C ALA A 167 -1.82 6.28 20.70
N SER A 168 -2.03 7.38 19.99
CA SER A 168 -1.04 8.46 19.87
C SER A 168 -1.24 9.63 20.80
N GLU A 169 -2.48 9.88 21.24
CA GLU A 169 -2.93 11.10 21.93
C GLU A 169 -2.77 12.38 21.08
N ALA A 170 -2.69 12.21 19.74
CA ALA A 170 -2.58 13.33 18.82
C ALA A 170 -3.89 14.09 18.66
N GLU A 171 -3.82 15.37 18.24
CA GLU A 171 -5.00 16.20 18.00
C GLU A 171 -5.75 15.79 16.74
N PHE A 172 -5.01 15.32 15.70
CA PHE A 172 -5.54 14.93 14.40
C PHE A 172 -4.91 13.64 13.90
N SER A 173 -5.59 12.95 12.98
CA SER A 173 -5.19 11.68 12.40
C SER A 173 -5.27 11.73 10.87
N VAL A 174 -4.33 11.09 10.20
CA VAL A 174 -4.28 10.88 8.75
C VAL A 174 -4.17 9.40 8.48
N LEU A 175 -5.01 8.87 7.61
CA LEU A 175 -4.94 7.47 7.19
C LEU A 175 -5.40 7.28 5.75
N SER A 176 -4.87 6.26 5.10
CA SER A 176 -5.35 5.74 3.82
C SER A 176 -6.06 4.40 4.02
N LEU A 177 -7.12 4.20 3.25
CA LEU A 177 -7.88 2.96 3.22
C LEU A 177 -7.30 2.03 2.15
N PHE A 178 -6.88 0.82 2.54
CA PHE A 178 -6.37 -0.18 1.61
C PHE A 178 -7.50 -0.79 0.76
N ASP A 179 -7.20 -1.16 -0.49
CA ASP A 179 -8.18 -1.76 -1.40
C ASP A 179 -8.65 -3.15 -0.95
N SER A 180 -7.90 -3.82 -0.07
CA SER A 180 -8.29 -5.08 0.55
C SER A 180 -9.26 -4.94 1.72
N ALA A 181 -9.51 -3.72 2.20
CA ALA A 181 -10.36 -3.50 3.36
C ALA A 181 -11.83 -3.80 3.03
N ILE A 182 -12.45 -4.61 3.87
CA ILE A 182 -13.86 -5.01 3.76
C ILE A 182 -14.71 -4.54 4.96
N GLY A 183 -14.08 -3.91 5.95
CA GLY A 183 -14.73 -3.57 7.22
C GLY A 183 -14.85 -4.76 8.16
N PHE A 184 -15.69 -4.63 9.19
CA PHE A 184 -15.86 -5.66 10.21
C PHE A 184 -17.31 -6.10 10.36
N LYS A 185 -17.49 -7.39 10.63
CA LYS A 185 -18.75 -7.89 11.22
C LYS A 185 -18.85 -7.45 12.68
N LYS A 186 -20.01 -7.66 13.29
CA LYS A 186 -20.23 -7.37 14.69
C LYS A 186 -19.15 -8.00 15.58
N ASN A 187 -18.93 -9.30 15.48
CA ASN A 187 -17.86 -10.02 16.19
C ASN A 187 -16.60 -9.97 15.34
N VAL A 188 -15.48 -9.62 15.95
CA VAL A 188 -14.21 -9.38 15.28
C VAL A 188 -13.16 -10.36 15.78
N SER A 189 -12.52 -11.05 14.87
CA SER A 189 -11.38 -11.95 15.12
C SER A 189 -10.04 -11.27 14.76
N ILE A 190 -8.93 -11.88 15.16
CA ILE A 190 -7.58 -11.46 14.75
C ILE A 190 -7.48 -11.51 13.22
N ARG A 191 -8.04 -12.54 12.59
CA ARG A 191 -8.08 -12.66 11.11
C ARG A 191 -8.72 -11.47 10.45
N ASP A 192 -9.85 -10.99 10.97
CA ASP A 192 -10.55 -9.84 10.40
C ASP A 192 -9.69 -8.58 10.46
N VAL A 193 -8.92 -8.39 11.53
CA VAL A 193 -7.97 -7.27 11.63
C VAL A 193 -6.89 -7.37 10.57
N LEU A 194 -6.25 -8.54 10.40
CA LEU A 194 -5.15 -8.73 9.45
C LEU A 194 -5.61 -8.64 7.99
N ILE A 195 -6.83 -9.05 7.66
CA ILE A 195 -7.43 -8.84 6.32
C ILE A 195 -7.58 -7.35 6.02
N ASN A 196 -8.08 -6.58 6.99
CA ASN A 196 -8.35 -5.15 6.82
C ASN A 196 -7.09 -4.29 6.91
N TYR A 197 -6.07 -4.74 7.64
CA TYR A 197 -4.80 -4.03 7.81
C TYR A 197 -3.60 -4.98 7.64
N PRO A 198 -3.27 -5.39 6.40
CA PRO A 198 -2.26 -6.44 6.13
C PRO A 198 -0.81 -5.95 6.17
N TYR A 199 -0.55 -4.65 6.31
CA TYR A 199 0.79 -4.09 6.22
C TYR A 199 1.37 -3.79 7.61
N PRO A 200 2.66 -4.12 7.86
CA PRO A 200 3.33 -3.88 9.14
C PRO A 200 3.76 -2.41 9.27
N ASN A 201 2.79 -1.51 9.23
CA ASN A 201 3.05 -0.08 9.43
C ASN A 201 2.96 0.27 10.92
N THR A 202 3.84 1.16 11.36
CA THR A 202 3.83 1.78 12.69
C THR A 202 3.28 3.20 12.61
N LEU A 203 3.10 3.88 13.75
CA LEU A 203 2.60 5.24 13.79
C LEU A 203 3.71 6.25 14.13
N MET A 204 3.62 7.42 13.47
CA MET A 204 4.44 8.59 13.77
C MET A 204 3.53 9.80 14.02
N VAL A 205 3.88 10.63 15.00
CA VAL A 205 3.19 11.89 15.26
C VAL A 205 4.08 13.04 14.81
N LEU A 206 3.57 13.81 13.86
CA LEU A 206 4.26 14.98 13.33
C LEU A 206 3.65 16.26 13.90
N LYS A 207 4.49 17.30 14.06
CA LYS A 207 4.06 18.66 14.36
C LYS A 207 3.81 19.40 13.05
N VAL A 208 2.54 19.57 12.68
CA VAL A 208 2.13 20.11 11.39
C VAL A 208 1.40 21.43 11.57
N ARG A 209 1.75 22.48 10.81
CA ARG A 209 1.05 23.76 10.83
C ARG A 209 -0.30 23.64 10.11
N GLY A 210 -1.31 24.36 10.53
CA GLY A 210 -2.68 24.24 10.02
C GLY A 210 -2.81 24.51 8.52
N ASP A 211 -2.02 25.43 7.95
CA ASP A 211 -1.98 25.66 6.50
C ASP A 211 -1.37 24.46 5.76
N LYS A 212 -0.35 23.79 6.33
CA LYS A 212 0.25 22.58 5.77
C LYS A 212 -0.72 21.39 5.83
N LEU A 213 -1.52 21.31 6.87
CA LEU A 213 -2.60 20.34 6.95
C LEU A 213 -3.66 20.60 5.86
N LYS A 214 -4.02 21.88 5.61
CA LYS A 214 -4.90 22.25 4.50
C LYS A 214 -4.31 21.86 3.15
N GLU A 215 -3.04 22.13 2.91
CA GLU A 215 -2.32 21.70 1.69
C GLU A 215 -2.37 20.17 1.50
N ALA A 216 -2.27 19.39 2.59
CA ALA A 216 -2.40 17.94 2.53
C ALA A 216 -3.81 17.51 2.11
N ILE A 217 -4.87 18.15 2.62
CA ILE A 217 -6.25 17.88 2.21
C ILE A 217 -6.48 18.27 0.75
N GLU A 218 -5.94 19.42 0.31
CA GLU A 218 -5.96 19.83 -1.11
C GLU A 218 -5.29 18.77 -2.01
N LYS A 219 -4.15 18.21 -1.56
CA LYS A 219 -3.46 17.13 -2.27
C LYS A 219 -4.32 15.87 -2.30
N ALA A 220 -4.92 15.45 -1.19
CA ALA A 220 -5.84 14.32 -1.15
C ALA A 220 -7.05 14.53 -2.10
N ALA A 221 -7.58 15.75 -2.18
CA ALA A 221 -8.69 16.10 -3.08
C ALA A 221 -8.36 15.89 -4.57
N THR A 222 -7.08 15.74 -4.96
CA THR A 222 -6.70 15.40 -6.34
C THR A 222 -7.00 13.95 -6.72
N TYR A 223 -7.35 13.11 -5.74
CA TYR A 223 -7.81 11.75 -5.98
C TYR A 223 -9.12 11.71 -6.77
N PHE A 224 -9.96 12.70 -6.56
CA PHE A 224 -11.25 12.81 -7.22
C PHE A 224 -11.21 13.80 -8.38
N VAL A 225 -11.95 13.47 -9.42
CA VAL A 225 -12.20 14.32 -10.59
C VAL A 225 -13.68 14.26 -10.97
N ILE A 226 -14.22 15.36 -11.46
CA ILE A 226 -15.57 15.39 -12.04
C ILE A 226 -15.43 15.17 -13.53
N GLU A 227 -15.99 14.07 -14.05
CA GLU A 227 -16.06 13.73 -15.47
C GLU A 227 -17.49 13.31 -15.82
N ASP A 228 -18.04 13.87 -16.87
CA ASP A 228 -19.43 13.60 -17.35
C ASP A 228 -20.47 13.79 -16.24
N GLY A 229 -20.27 14.79 -15.36
CA GLY A 229 -21.18 15.07 -14.25
C GLY A 229 -21.12 14.08 -13.09
N SER A 230 -20.15 13.17 -13.09
CA SER A 230 -19.94 12.17 -12.04
C SER A 230 -18.55 12.29 -11.43
N ILE A 231 -18.45 11.98 -10.13
CA ILE A 231 -17.15 11.92 -9.44
C ILE A 231 -16.51 10.57 -9.74
N LYS A 232 -15.27 10.60 -10.23
CA LYS A 232 -14.44 9.42 -10.55
C LYS A 232 -13.07 9.53 -9.88
N ILE A 233 -12.31 8.42 -9.92
CA ILE A 233 -10.89 8.42 -9.52
C ILE A 233 -10.06 9.07 -10.63
N SER A 234 -9.19 10.00 -10.26
CA SER A 234 -8.26 10.65 -11.19
C SER A 234 -7.24 9.65 -11.76
N ASN A 235 -6.97 9.74 -13.07
CA ASN A 235 -6.00 8.90 -13.77
C ASN A 235 -4.60 8.88 -13.12
N GLY A 236 -4.21 9.95 -12.44
CA GLY A 236 -2.94 10.02 -11.72
C GLY A 236 -2.81 8.99 -10.58
N PHE A 237 -3.93 8.40 -10.12
CA PHE A 237 -3.95 7.34 -9.12
C PHE A 237 -4.19 5.94 -9.73
N LEU A 238 -4.41 5.85 -11.04
CA LEU A 238 -4.69 4.59 -11.73
C LEU A 238 -3.55 4.15 -12.64
N VAL A 239 -2.79 5.10 -13.20
CA VAL A 239 -1.74 4.85 -14.20
C VAL A 239 -0.41 5.41 -13.70
N PRO A 240 0.71 4.68 -13.83
CA PRO A 240 0.93 3.36 -14.47
C PRO A 240 0.48 2.16 -13.63
N LYS A 241 0.23 2.33 -12.35
CA LYS A 241 -0.37 1.30 -11.46
C LYS A 241 -1.39 1.96 -10.52
N VAL A 242 -2.35 1.17 -10.04
CA VAL A 242 -3.33 1.62 -9.06
C VAL A 242 -2.63 1.99 -7.74
N GLN A 243 -2.85 3.20 -7.26
CA GLN A 243 -2.21 3.78 -6.07
C GLN A 243 -3.25 4.41 -5.13
N ASN A 244 -4.40 3.76 -4.95
CA ASN A 244 -5.46 4.24 -4.07
C ASN A 244 -5.00 4.44 -2.62
N TYR A 245 -3.97 3.71 -2.18
CA TYR A 245 -3.32 3.86 -0.88
C TYR A 245 -2.60 5.23 -0.70
N ASN A 246 -2.53 6.04 -1.74
CA ASN A 246 -2.02 7.41 -1.68
C ASN A 246 -3.13 8.46 -1.48
N TYR A 247 -4.40 8.03 -1.39
CA TYR A 247 -5.50 8.88 -0.96
C TYR A 247 -5.66 8.78 0.55
N ASP A 248 -5.58 9.92 1.23
CA ASP A 248 -5.72 10.02 2.68
C ASP A 248 -7.04 10.65 3.09
N THR A 249 -7.60 10.16 4.19
CA THR A 249 -8.67 10.79 4.96
C THR A 249 -8.10 11.39 6.26
N PHE A 250 -8.82 12.34 6.85
CA PHE A 250 -8.36 13.10 8.00
C PHE A 250 -9.39 13.00 9.14
N GLY A 251 -8.92 12.77 10.36
CA GLY A 251 -9.75 12.59 11.55
C GLY A 251 -9.40 13.57 12.67
N GLY A 252 -10.31 13.70 13.66
CA GLY A 252 -10.17 14.63 14.79
C GLY A 252 -10.73 16.04 14.53
N PHE A 253 -11.25 16.29 13.32
CA PHE A 253 -11.93 17.54 12.93
C PHE A 253 -12.83 17.28 11.72
N ASP A 254 -13.77 18.21 11.47
CA ASP A 254 -14.65 18.18 10.29
C ASP A 254 -14.04 18.99 9.15
N TYR A 255 -14.18 18.51 7.89
CA TYR A 255 -13.72 19.26 6.72
C TYR A 255 -14.64 19.09 5.52
N GLU A 256 -14.56 20.03 4.58
CA GLU A 256 -15.39 20.05 3.39
C GLU A 256 -14.53 20.36 2.15
N ILE A 257 -14.71 19.55 1.10
CA ILE A 257 -14.04 19.66 -0.20
C ILE A 257 -15.07 19.94 -1.28
N ASP A 258 -14.84 20.98 -2.08
CA ASP A 258 -15.61 21.34 -3.27
C ASP A 258 -14.76 21.10 -4.51
N LEU A 259 -15.03 19.99 -5.20
CA LEU A 259 -14.25 19.55 -6.39
C LEU A 259 -14.47 20.46 -7.61
N SER A 260 -15.52 21.28 -7.63
CA SER A 260 -15.76 22.24 -8.71
C SER A 260 -14.75 23.38 -8.74
N ARG A 261 -14.00 23.56 -7.64
CA ARG A 261 -12.99 24.61 -7.53
C ARG A 261 -11.63 24.17 -8.05
N ASN A 262 -10.81 25.13 -8.39
CA ASN A 262 -9.42 24.89 -8.78
C ASN A 262 -8.62 24.33 -7.60
N PHE A 263 -7.61 23.51 -7.91
CA PHE A 263 -6.64 23.02 -6.93
C PHE A 263 -6.06 24.17 -6.09
N GLY A 264 -5.95 23.98 -4.79
CA GLY A 264 -5.54 24.99 -3.80
C GLY A 264 -6.71 25.77 -3.17
N TYR A 265 -7.93 25.62 -3.73
CA TYR A 265 -9.15 26.26 -3.25
C TYR A 265 -10.30 25.28 -3.02
N ARG A 266 -10.07 23.99 -3.13
CA ARG A 266 -11.07 22.94 -2.96
C ARG A 266 -11.47 22.74 -1.51
N VAL A 267 -10.56 22.94 -0.56
CA VAL A 267 -10.85 22.87 0.88
C VAL A 267 -11.56 24.14 1.31
N VAL A 268 -12.89 24.05 1.49
CA VAL A 268 -13.77 25.19 1.82
C VAL A 268 -14.03 25.35 3.30
N SER A 269 -13.83 24.30 4.09
CA SER A 269 -14.03 24.32 5.55
C SER A 269 -13.11 23.33 6.24
N MET A 270 -12.57 23.73 7.39
CA MET A 270 -11.88 22.86 8.36
C MET A 270 -12.28 23.36 9.75
N LYS A 271 -12.94 22.51 10.56
CA LYS A 271 -13.47 22.90 11.87
C LYS A 271 -13.22 21.80 12.91
N LYS A 272 -12.78 22.22 14.10
CA LYS A 272 -12.75 21.37 15.29
C LYS A 272 -13.75 21.92 16.30
N ASP A 273 -14.67 21.08 16.74
CA ASP A 273 -15.74 21.46 17.70
C ASP A 273 -16.50 22.73 17.26
N GLY A 274 -16.81 22.82 15.95
CA GLY A 274 -17.51 23.95 15.34
C GLY A 274 -16.65 25.19 15.04
N ASN A 275 -15.45 25.30 15.59
CA ASN A 275 -14.53 26.41 15.38
C ASN A 275 -13.59 26.18 14.23
N ALA A 276 -13.33 27.22 13.42
CA ALA A 276 -12.37 27.12 12.33
C ALA A 276 -10.96 26.77 12.83
N ILE A 277 -10.29 25.84 12.15
CA ILE A 277 -8.89 25.51 12.45
C ILE A 277 -8.01 26.74 12.14
N ASN A 278 -7.17 27.10 13.09
CA ASN A 278 -6.21 28.19 12.91
C ASN A 278 -5.06 27.72 12.02
N LEU A 279 -4.91 28.32 10.85
CA LEU A 279 -3.91 27.94 9.85
C LEU A 279 -2.47 28.22 10.29
N ASP A 280 -2.27 29.16 11.22
CA ASP A 280 -0.94 29.51 11.75
C ASP A 280 -0.51 28.72 12.98
N LYS A 281 -1.43 27.99 13.61
CA LYS A 281 -1.14 27.12 14.77
C LYS A 281 -0.55 25.78 14.31
N TYR A 282 0.34 25.23 15.14
CA TYR A 282 0.83 23.86 14.99
C TYR A 282 -0.07 22.88 15.75
N TYR A 283 -0.24 21.70 15.17
CA TYR A 283 -1.05 20.60 15.69
C TYR A 283 -0.24 19.32 15.67
N SER A 284 -0.50 18.42 16.63
CA SER A 284 0.00 17.05 16.60
C SER A 284 -0.86 16.22 15.65
N VAL A 285 -0.23 15.62 14.63
CA VAL A 285 -0.91 14.84 13.58
C VAL A 285 -0.31 13.45 13.52
N VAL A 286 -1.11 12.42 13.83
CA VAL A 286 -0.67 11.03 13.72
C VAL A 286 -0.94 10.49 12.31
N MET A 287 0.01 9.73 11.80
CA MET A 287 -0.09 9.01 10.54
C MET A 287 0.79 7.77 10.56
N ASN A 288 0.64 6.87 9.60
CA ASN A 288 1.56 5.74 9.48
C ASN A 288 2.96 6.20 9.05
N ASN A 289 3.98 5.39 9.40
CA ASN A 289 5.38 5.67 9.10
C ASN A 289 5.66 5.82 7.60
N TYR A 290 4.95 5.07 6.74
CA TYR A 290 5.06 5.21 5.28
C TYR A 290 4.66 6.61 4.83
N ARG A 291 3.55 7.16 5.35
CA ARG A 291 3.08 8.51 5.02
C ARG A 291 4.02 9.58 5.59
N ALA A 292 4.47 9.42 6.80
CA ALA A 292 5.34 10.38 7.48
C ALA A 292 6.72 10.53 6.79
N THR A 293 7.22 9.47 6.17
CA THR A 293 8.55 9.45 5.52
C THR A 293 8.51 9.67 4.01
N ASN A 294 7.36 9.42 3.34
CA ASN A 294 7.23 9.57 1.89
C ASN A 294 6.72 10.97 1.50
N ILE A 295 7.59 11.97 1.65
CA ILE A 295 7.29 13.38 1.35
C ILE A 295 7.00 13.64 -0.14
N SER A 296 7.40 12.75 -1.05
CA SER A 296 7.15 12.93 -2.49
C SER A 296 5.66 12.93 -2.84
N ILE A 297 4.83 12.25 -2.02
CA ILE A 297 3.37 12.18 -2.22
C ILE A 297 2.68 13.37 -1.56
N TYR A 298 3.11 13.74 -0.34
CA TYR A 298 2.59 14.88 0.43
C TYR A 298 3.72 15.84 0.82
N PRO A 299 4.18 16.71 -0.09
CA PRO A 299 5.26 17.67 0.20
C PRO A 299 4.95 18.63 1.36
N SER A 300 3.66 18.78 1.71
CA SER A 300 3.23 19.59 2.84
C SER A 300 3.77 19.12 4.20
N TYR A 301 4.23 17.88 4.30
CA TYR A 301 4.87 17.33 5.51
C TYR A 301 6.39 17.44 5.52
N GLU A 302 7.00 17.98 4.44
CA GLU A 302 8.45 18.15 4.36
C GLU A 302 8.97 19.04 5.51
N GLY A 303 9.98 18.53 6.23
CA GLY A 303 10.58 19.23 7.36
C GLY A 303 9.73 19.28 8.63
N ALA A 304 8.57 18.61 8.67
CA ALA A 304 7.77 18.52 9.90
C ALA A 304 8.54 17.76 10.98
N GLU A 305 8.53 18.32 12.21
CA GLU A 305 9.16 17.72 13.38
C GLU A 305 8.43 16.44 13.79
N VAL A 306 9.14 15.32 13.92
CA VAL A 306 8.63 14.09 14.53
C VAL A 306 8.65 14.26 16.05
N ILE A 307 7.49 14.27 16.69
CA ILE A 307 7.35 14.47 18.13
C ILE A 307 7.10 13.19 18.92
N LYS A 308 6.66 12.13 18.25
CA LYS A 308 6.46 10.81 18.85
C LYS A 308 6.52 9.71 17.78
N GLU A 309 7.16 8.59 18.09
CA GLU A 309 7.11 7.36 17.32
C GLU A 309 6.46 6.26 18.18
N ILE A 310 5.58 5.48 17.57
CA ILE A 310 4.90 4.35 18.21
C ILE A 310 5.28 3.12 17.41
N ASN A 311 6.30 2.42 17.89
CA ASN A 311 6.92 1.26 17.23
C ASN A 311 6.14 -0.03 17.52
N VAL A 312 4.83 0.02 17.32
CA VAL A 312 3.88 -1.09 17.41
C VAL A 312 3.11 -1.13 16.10
N ASP A 313 2.92 -2.30 15.54
CA ASP A 313 2.17 -2.44 14.30
C ASP A 313 0.72 -1.97 14.47
N ILE A 314 0.18 -1.29 13.47
CA ILE A 314 -1.19 -0.75 13.54
C ILE A 314 -2.22 -1.89 13.70
N SER A 315 -1.98 -3.05 13.11
CA SER A 315 -2.83 -4.24 13.36
C SER A 315 -2.84 -4.65 14.83
N GLU A 316 -1.70 -4.60 15.51
CA GLU A 316 -1.61 -4.84 16.96
C GLU A 316 -2.31 -3.75 17.77
N LEU A 317 -2.18 -2.48 17.37
CA LEU A 317 -2.92 -1.38 17.98
C LEU A 317 -4.44 -1.55 17.86
N ILE A 318 -4.93 -2.05 16.72
CA ILE A 318 -6.34 -2.37 16.51
C ILE A 318 -6.77 -3.52 17.45
N ILE A 319 -5.99 -4.60 17.55
CA ILE A 319 -6.25 -5.73 18.47
C ILE A 319 -6.30 -5.20 19.92
N ASN A 320 -5.29 -4.43 20.34
CA ASN A 320 -5.22 -3.87 21.69
C ASN A 320 -6.41 -2.94 21.99
N TYR A 321 -6.90 -2.21 21.00
CA TYR A 321 -8.09 -1.38 21.12
C TYR A 321 -9.33 -2.23 21.45
N PHE A 322 -9.56 -3.35 20.73
CA PHE A 322 -10.65 -4.27 21.03
C PHE A 322 -10.53 -4.90 22.41
N LEU A 323 -9.32 -5.31 22.81
CA LEU A 323 -9.09 -5.91 24.15
C LEU A 323 -9.35 -4.91 25.29
N LYS A 324 -9.22 -3.60 25.03
CA LYS A 324 -9.46 -2.53 26.01
C LYS A 324 -10.92 -2.08 26.07
N HIS A 325 -11.63 -2.16 24.94
CA HIS A 325 -12.97 -1.62 24.80
C HIS A 325 -14.00 -2.72 24.51
N ASN A 326 -15.05 -2.78 25.32
CA ASN A 326 -16.17 -3.70 25.14
C ASN A 326 -17.32 -3.01 24.37
N ASN A 327 -17.95 -3.74 23.44
CA ASN A 327 -19.13 -3.28 22.69
C ASN A 327 -18.95 -1.88 22.06
N ILE A 328 -18.06 -1.82 21.10
CA ILE A 328 -17.61 -0.56 20.47
C ILE A 328 -18.74 0.02 19.63
N LYS A 329 -19.04 1.30 19.85
CA LYS A 329 -19.99 2.09 19.06
C LYS A 329 -19.26 3.12 18.23
N ILE A 330 -19.43 3.06 16.92
CA ILE A 330 -18.81 4.00 15.99
C ILE A 330 -19.87 4.86 15.32
N SER A 331 -19.57 6.16 15.22
CA SER A 331 -20.44 7.10 14.51
C SER A 331 -20.58 6.72 13.05
N GLU A 332 -21.81 6.70 12.54
CA GLU A 332 -22.10 6.59 11.11
C GLU A 332 -21.86 7.90 10.36
N LYS A 333 -21.84 9.00 11.08
CA LYS A 333 -21.66 10.32 10.48
C LYS A 333 -20.21 10.48 10.05
N SER A 334 -20.01 10.76 8.77
CA SER A 334 -18.71 11.18 8.26
C SER A 334 -18.33 12.55 8.85
N ASN A 335 -17.04 12.71 9.14
CA ASN A 335 -16.46 13.99 9.52
C ASN A 335 -16.04 14.83 8.30
N TYR A 336 -16.35 14.38 7.08
CA TYR A 336 -16.07 15.14 5.87
C TYR A 336 -17.20 15.07 4.84
N ILE A 337 -17.21 16.08 3.96
CA ILE A 337 -18.11 16.18 2.82
C ILE A 337 -17.27 16.48 1.58
N ILE A 338 -17.48 15.70 0.51
CA ILE A 338 -16.88 15.91 -0.81
C ILE A 338 -18.03 16.13 -1.81
N LYS A 339 -18.01 17.26 -2.51
CA LYS A 339 -19.05 17.66 -3.46
C LYS A 339 -18.48 18.27 -4.74
#